data_9c74bfe9a37673728a5045d1f12f92aa
#
_entry.id   9c74bfe9a37673728a5045d1f12f92aa
#
_cell.length_a   1.000
_cell.length_b   1.000
_cell.length_c   1.000
_cell.angle_alpha   90.00
_cell.angle_beta   90.00
_cell.angle_gamma   90.00
#
_symmetry.space_group_name_H-M   'P 1'
#
loop_
_entity.id
_entity.type
_entity.pdbx_description
1 polymer ?
#
loop_
_entity_poly.entity_id
_entity_poly.type
_entity_poly.pdbx_seq_one_letter_code
_entity_poly.pdbx_strand_id
1 'polypeptide(L)'
;WRNAVEGYLNTQRFYVLVEPEHFDIALGIYEKLRREKKAYGVGLINSGKLEEYDIAPAGSLATVVESKSIYAKRYVNMVLGKVHMCKRVDELKQYPVSITPNCMRYQNHVASAIRPEIYTTPFIGKNAFKVQYEQALQKKEDLNRQKIECKDRMTHMEVTLQWLEW
;
A
#
# COMPACT_ATOMS: atom_id res chain seq x y z
N TRP A 1 4.38 -7.71 10.70
CA TRP A 1 5.11 -6.82 9.75
C TRP A 1 4.31 -6.47 8.51
N ARG A 2 3.15 -7.11 8.25
CA ARG A 2 2.33 -6.83 7.06
C ARG A 2 2.10 -5.33 6.83
N ASN A 3 1.64 -4.61 7.84
CA ASN A 3 1.36 -3.18 7.73
C ASN A 3 2.62 -2.37 7.40
N ALA A 4 3.76 -2.73 7.99
CA ALA A 4 5.04 -2.07 7.69
C ALA A 4 5.48 -2.30 6.24
N VAL A 5 5.31 -3.52 5.70
CA VAL A 5 5.59 -3.84 4.29
C VAL A 5 4.67 -3.04 3.36
N GLU A 6 3.35 -3.10 3.57
CA GLU A 6 2.36 -2.36 2.79
C GLU A 6 2.62 -0.85 2.84
N GLY A 7 2.84 -0.33 4.05
CA GLY A 7 3.06 1.09 4.29
C GLY A 7 4.35 1.61 3.66
N TYR A 8 5.45 0.85 3.76
CA TYR A 8 6.73 1.27 3.20
C TYR A 8 6.74 1.20 1.67
N LEU A 9 6.22 0.13 1.08
CA LEU A 9 6.09 0.00 -0.37
C LEU A 9 5.13 1.05 -0.95
N ASN A 10 4.08 1.40 -0.25
CA ASN A 10 3.10 2.38 -0.68
C ASN A 10 2.66 2.15 -2.14
N THR A 11 2.77 3.13 -3.01
CA THR A 11 2.43 3.02 -4.44
C THR A 11 3.33 2.07 -5.21
N GLN A 12 4.55 1.82 -4.74
CA GLN A 12 5.51 0.91 -5.38
C GLN A 12 5.04 -0.55 -5.42
N ARG A 13 4.10 -0.93 -4.54
CA ARG A 13 3.47 -2.26 -4.55
C ARG A 13 2.61 -2.54 -5.79
N PHE A 14 2.27 -1.50 -6.54
CA PHE A 14 1.48 -1.57 -7.78
C PHE A 14 2.32 -1.44 -9.05
N TYR A 15 3.64 -1.35 -8.91
CA TYR A 15 4.52 -1.27 -10.07
C TYR A 15 4.54 -2.58 -10.84
N VAL A 16 4.68 -2.49 -12.15
CA VAL A 16 4.65 -3.63 -13.06
C VAL A 16 6.06 -4.18 -13.20
N LEU A 17 6.23 -5.44 -12.81
CA LEU A 17 7.46 -6.19 -13.08
C LEU A 17 7.46 -6.63 -14.54
N VAL A 18 8.47 -6.23 -15.27
CA VAL A 18 8.63 -6.57 -16.68
C VAL A 18 9.87 -7.44 -16.85
N GLU A 19 9.72 -8.56 -17.55
CA GLU A 19 10.84 -9.44 -17.91
C GLU A 19 11.84 -8.69 -18.78
N PRO A 20 13.15 -9.00 -18.68
CA PRO A 20 14.20 -8.22 -19.34
C PRO A 20 13.98 -8.02 -20.84
N GLU A 21 13.60 -9.09 -21.54
CA GLU A 21 13.37 -9.10 -22.99
C GLU A 21 12.17 -8.26 -23.46
N HIS A 22 11.27 -7.94 -22.55
CA HIS A 22 10.05 -7.19 -22.87
C HIS A 22 10.08 -5.74 -22.39
N PHE A 23 11.14 -5.32 -21.70
CA PHE A 23 11.17 -4.01 -21.03
C PHE A 23 11.04 -2.83 -22.02
N ASP A 24 11.76 -2.86 -23.12
CA ASP A 24 11.72 -1.77 -24.11
C ASP A 24 10.36 -1.65 -24.80
N ILE A 25 9.73 -2.79 -25.07
CA ILE A 25 8.37 -2.83 -25.64
C ILE A 25 7.37 -2.26 -24.62
N ALA A 26 7.45 -2.70 -23.38
CA ALA A 26 6.59 -2.22 -22.29
C ALA A 26 6.75 -0.71 -22.05
N LEU A 27 7.97 -0.20 -22.14
CA LEU A 27 8.27 1.23 -22.00
C LEU A 27 7.61 2.04 -23.13
N GLY A 28 7.68 1.56 -24.37
CA GLY A 28 7.01 2.17 -25.52
C GLY A 28 5.49 2.20 -25.38
N ILE A 29 4.89 1.10 -24.91
CA ILE A 29 3.44 1.01 -24.62
C ILE A 29 3.06 2.00 -23.51
N TYR A 30 3.83 2.06 -22.43
CA TYR A 30 3.56 2.96 -21.32
C TYR A 30 3.62 4.43 -21.73
N GLU A 31 4.62 4.80 -22.54
CA GLU A 31 4.74 6.17 -23.07
C GLU A 31 3.51 6.56 -23.92
N LYS A 32 3.00 5.63 -24.75
CA LYS A 32 1.76 5.82 -25.51
C LYS A 32 0.55 6.00 -24.59
N LEU A 33 0.38 5.12 -23.59
CA LEU A 33 -0.71 5.22 -22.61
C LEU A 33 -0.65 6.51 -21.79
N ARG A 34 0.55 6.97 -21.43
CA ARG A 34 0.74 8.22 -20.74
C ARG A 34 0.22 9.41 -21.54
N ARG A 35 0.53 9.45 -22.85
CA ARG A 35 0.10 10.53 -23.75
C ARG A 35 -1.40 10.47 -24.04
N GLU A 36 -1.92 9.30 -24.40
CA GLU A 36 -3.29 9.14 -24.88
C GLU A 36 -4.32 8.99 -23.75
N LYS A 37 -3.97 8.29 -22.69
CA LYS A 37 -4.89 7.93 -21.60
C LYS A 37 -4.56 8.62 -20.26
N LYS A 38 -3.55 9.48 -20.22
CA LYS A 38 -3.09 10.17 -18.99
C LYS A 38 -2.75 9.18 -17.86
N ALA A 39 -2.16 8.02 -18.20
CA ALA A 39 -1.74 7.02 -17.25
C ALA A 39 -0.48 7.49 -16.50
N TYR A 40 -0.67 8.05 -15.30
CA TYR A 40 0.41 8.51 -14.43
C TYR A 40 0.51 7.65 -13.17
N GLY A 41 1.66 7.71 -12.51
CA GLY A 41 1.87 7.07 -11.20
C GLY A 41 2.12 5.56 -11.25
N VAL A 42 2.24 4.97 -12.44
CA VAL A 42 2.64 3.57 -12.63
C VAL A 42 4.15 3.52 -12.83
N GLY A 43 4.85 2.62 -12.15
CA GLY A 43 6.26 2.33 -12.39
C GLY A 43 6.41 1.04 -13.18
N LEU A 44 7.32 1.03 -14.15
CA LEU A 44 7.80 -0.19 -14.82
C LEU A 44 9.15 -0.57 -14.22
N ILE A 45 9.28 -1.80 -13.74
CA ILE A 45 10.48 -2.30 -13.11
C ILE A 45 11.24 -3.14 -14.14
N ASN A 46 12.46 -2.70 -14.49
CA ASN A 46 13.38 -3.47 -15.31
C ASN A 46 13.98 -4.59 -14.47
N SER A 47 13.39 -5.77 -14.54
CA SER A 47 13.81 -6.91 -13.71
C SER A 47 15.21 -7.45 -14.07
N GLY A 48 15.73 -7.17 -15.26
CA GLY A 48 17.08 -7.52 -15.67
C GLY A 48 18.19 -6.72 -14.99
N LYS A 49 17.84 -5.65 -14.27
CA LYS A 49 18.80 -4.85 -13.49
C LYS A 49 18.78 -5.18 -11.99
N LEU A 50 18.09 -6.26 -11.60
CA LEU A 50 17.87 -6.61 -10.19
C LEU A 50 18.70 -7.83 -9.72
N GLU A 51 19.65 -8.31 -10.50
CA GLU A 51 20.41 -9.54 -10.20
C GLU A 51 21.25 -9.44 -8.92
N GLU A 52 21.73 -8.25 -8.57
CA GLU A 52 22.48 -8.00 -7.33
C GLU A 52 21.66 -8.16 -6.04
N TYR A 53 20.31 -8.20 -6.16
CA TYR A 53 19.40 -8.27 -5.01
C TYR A 53 18.85 -9.68 -4.73
N ASP A 54 19.61 -10.72 -4.96
CA ASP A 54 19.18 -12.11 -4.75
C ASP A 54 18.90 -12.45 -3.29
N ILE A 55 19.62 -11.84 -2.37
CA ILE A 55 19.59 -12.16 -0.93
C ILE A 55 19.08 -10.97 -0.14
N ALA A 56 18.08 -11.22 0.70
CA ALA A 56 17.60 -10.23 1.65
C ALA A 56 18.62 -10.05 2.80
N PRO A 57 19.08 -8.82 3.11
CA PRO A 57 19.95 -8.60 4.26
C PRO A 57 19.28 -9.01 5.58
N ALA A 58 20.03 -9.63 6.47
CA ALA A 58 19.54 -10.05 7.77
C ALA A 58 18.98 -8.85 8.57
N GLY A 59 17.84 -9.03 9.23
CA GLY A 59 17.17 -7.98 9.99
C GLY A 59 16.43 -6.95 9.17
N SER A 60 16.48 -7.04 7.82
CA SER A 60 15.74 -6.15 6.95
C SER A 60 14.26 -6.54 6.82
N LEU A 61 13.43 -5.57 6.45
CA LEU A 61 12.01 -5.79 6.20
C LEU A 61 11.76 -6.73 4.99
N ALA A 62 12.74 -6.91 4.10
CA ALA A 62 12.65 -7.87 3.00
C ALA A 62 12.56 -9.32 3.49
N THR A 63 13.13 -9.65 4.65
CA THR A 63 13.18 -11.03 5.17
C THR A 63 11.81 -11.60 5.54
N VAL A 64 10.78 -10.77 5.71
CA VAL A 64 9.42 -11.22 6.04
C VAL A 64 8.51 -11.35 4.82
N VAL A 65 9.07 -11.14 3.61
CA VAL A 65 8.31 -11.24 2.35
C VAL A 65 8.80 -12.44 1.54
N GLU A 66 7.87 -13.31 1.19
CA GLU A 66 8.12 -14.46 0.33
C GLU A 66 7.44 -14.28 -1.03
N SER A 67 8.11 -14.70 -2.09
CA SER A 67 7.56 -14.71 -3.44
C SER A 67 8.02 -15.95 -4.21
N LYS A 68 7.14 -16.47 -5.08
CA LYS A 68 7.50 -17.52 -6.04
C LYS A 68 8.26 -16.97 -7.25
N SER A 69 8.06 -15.70 -7.59
CA SER A 69 8.77 -15.03 -8.68
C SER A 69 10.11 -14.52 -8.18
N ILE A 70 11.19 -14.90 -8.86
CA ILE A 70 12.53 -14.41 -8.58
C ILE A 70 12.63 -12.89 -8.79
N TYR A 71 11.97 -12.36 -9.81
CA TYR A 71 11.96 -10.92 -10.09
C TYR A 71 11.26 -10.13 -8.99
N ALA A 72 10.11 -10.64 -8.49
CA ALA A 72 9.42 -10.00 -7.36
C ALA A 72 10.26 -10.07 -6.08
N LYS A 73 10.93 -11.18 -5.82
CA LYS A 73 11.84 -11.33 -4.68
C LYS A 73 12.99 -10.31 -4.75
N ARG A 74 13.67 -10.22 -5.89
CA ARG A 74 14.74 -9.26 -6.11
C ARG A 74 14.27 -7.81 -5.94
N TYR A 75 13.11 -7.48 -6.48
CA TYR A 75 12.52 -6.15 -6.32
C TYR A 75 12.24 -5.82 -4.84
N VAL A 76 11.64 -6.75 -4.12
CA VAL A 76 11.41 -6.60 -2.67
C VAL A 76 12.73 -6.41 -1.92
N ASN A 77 13.74 -7.20 -2.24
CA ASN A 77 15.08 -7.08 -1.63
C ASN A 77 15.71 -5.71 -1.92
N MET A 78 15.59 -5.20 -3.14
CA MET A 78 16.07 -3.87 -3.51
C MET A 78 15.40 -2.75 -2.69
N VAL A 79 14.08 -2.81 -2.54
CA VAL A 79 13.33 -1.73 -1.86
C VAL A 79 13.38 -1.89 -0.34
N LEU A 80 13.11 -3.09 0.16
CA LEU A 80 12.97 -3.36 1.60
C LEU A 80 14.25 -3.85 2.26
N GLY A 81 15.25 -4.27 1.48
CA GLY A 81 16.52 -4.77 2.02
C GLY A 81 17.32 -3.74 2.81
N LYS A 82 17.13 -2.45 2.53
CA LYS A 82 17.74 -1.35 3.28
C LYS A 82 16.98 -0.93 4.54
N VAL A 83 15.77 -1.47 4.75
CA VAL A 83 14.86 -1.06 5.83
C VAL A 83 15.03 -2.01 7.00
N HIS A 84 15.61 -1.54 8.09
CA HIS A 84 15.81 -2.34 9.29
C HIS A 84 14.52 -2.44 10.12
N MET A 85 14.22 -3.64 10.60
CA MET A 85 13.06 -3.90 11.46
C MET A 85 13.39 -3.58 12.91
N CYS A 86 12.74 -2.56 13.49
CA CYS A 86 12.83 -2.21 14.90
C CYS A 86 11.55 -2.59 15.65
N LYS A 87 11.66 -3.18 16.81
CA LYS A 87 10.49 -3.49 17.66
C LYS A 87 9.99 -2.25 18.41
N ARG A 88 10.89 -1.33 18.74
CA ARG A 88 10.62 -0.14 19.56
C ARG A 88 11.00 1.13 18.80
N VAL A 89 10.32 2.22 19.12
CA VAL A 89 10.52 3.52 18.46
C VAL A 89 11.90 4.13 18.79
N ASP A 90 12.42 3.89 20.00
CA ASP A 90 13.72 4.39 20.44
C ASP A 90 14.92 3.74 19.69
N GLU A 91 14.71 2.56 19.09
CA GLU A 91 15.69 1.85 18.28
C GLU A 91 15.85 2.44 16.88
N LEU A 92 14.83 3.15 16.36
CA LEU A 92 14.76 3.60 14.97
C LEU A 92 15.99 4.40 14.52
N LYS A 93 16.47 5.31 15.37
CA LYS A 93 17.62 6.19 15.07
C LYS A 93 18.98 5.47 14.99
N GLN A 94 19.03 4.19 15.37
CA GLN A 94 20.26 3.39 15.31
C GLN A 94 20.60 2.96 13.88
N TYR A 95 19.65 3.06 12.96
CA TYR A 95 19.79 2.64 11.56
C TYR A 95 19.47 3.79 10.61
N PRO A 96 20.13 3.85 9.45
CA PRO A 96 19.87 4.91 8.45
C PRO A 96 18.43 4.90 7.93
N VAL A 97 17.85 3.70 7.77
CA VAL A 97 16.47 3.48 7.38
C VAL A 97 15.89 2.35 8.24
N SER A 98 14.79 2.64 8.91
CA SER A 98 14.17 1.67 9.83
C SER A 98 12.67 1.90 9.96
N ILE A 99 11.96 0.87 10.42
CA ILE A 99 10.51 0.90 10.62
C ILE A 99 10.08 0.02 11.79
N THR A 100 9.01 0.41 12.48
CA THR A 100 8.35 -0.42 13.48
C THR A 100 7.13 -1.15 12.90
N PRO A 101 6.60 -2.20 13.58
CA PRO A 101 5.36 -2.86 13.17
C PRO A 101 4.16 -1.91 13.07
N ASN A 102 4.15 -0.84 13.87
CA ASN A 102 3.11 0.18 13.90
C ASN A 102 3.36 1.32 12.89
N CYS A 103 4.21 1.07 11.87
CA CYS A 103 4.46 1.98 10.76
C CYS A 103 5.07 3.34 11.15
N MET A 104 5.81 3.39 12.27
CA MET A 104 6.71 4.50 12.55
C MET A 104 8.01 4.27 11.79
N ARG A 105 8.35 5.17 10.89
CA ARG A 105 9.51 5.08 9.98
C ARG A 105 10.55 6.13 10.35
N TYR A 106 11.82 5.75 10.24
CA TYR A 106 12.95 6.68 10.28
C TYR A 106 13.73 6.57 8.97
N GLN A 107 13.93 7.70 8.30
CA GLN A 107 14.67 7.77 7.04
C GLN A 107 15.13 9.21 6.81
N ASN A 108 16.33 9.39 6.26
CA ASN A 108 16.93 10.71 6.00
C ASN A 108 16.94 11.61 7.27
N HIS A 109 17.24 11.02 8.41
CA HIS A 109 17.26 11.66 9.74
C HIS A 109 15.89 12.17 10.22
N VAL A 110 14.79 11.75 9.60
CA VAL A 110 13.41 12.15 9.95
C VAL A 110 12.62 10.95 10.42
N ALA A 111 12.03 11.05 11.62
CA ALA A 111 11.02 10.12 12.10
C ALA A 111 9.62 10.57 11.66
N SER A 112 8.85 9.69 11.06
CA SER A 112 7.49 9.99 10.60
C SER A 112 6.57 8.76 10.69
N ALA A 113 5.30 8.99 11.00
CA ALA A 113 4.28 7.94 10.94
C ALA A 113 3.73 7.83 9.52
N ILE A 114 3.59 6.60 9.04
CA ILE A 114 2.88 6.33 7.79
C ILE A 114 1.38 6.37 8.08
N ARG A 115 0.61 7.04 7.22
CA ARG A 115 -0.84 7.17 7.41
C ARG A 115 -1.53 5.79 7.33
N PRO A 116 -2.47 5.48 8.24
CA PRO A 116 -3.16 4.19 8.27
C PRO A 116 -3.85 3.82 6.96
N GLU A 117 -4.39 4.79 6.21
CA GLU A 117 -5.10 4.56 4.95
C GLU A 117 -4.20 3.89 3.89
N ILE A 118 -2.86 4.03 4.03
CA ILE A 118 -1.90 3.43 3.10
C ILE A 118 -1.77 1.92 3.31
N TYR A 119 -1.91 1.42 4.54
CA TYR A 119 -1.56 0.04 4.89
C TYR A 119 -2.70 -0.79 5.51
N THR A 120 -3.81 -0.18 5.91
CA THR A 120 -4.94 -0.92 6.53
C THR A 120 -5.66 -1.83 5.55
N THR A 121 -5.74 -1.43 4.27
CA THR A 121 -6.23 -2.29 3.21
C THR A 121 -5.05 -3.03 2.58
N PRO A 122 -4.92 -4.35 2.78
CA PRO A 122 -3.78 -5.11 2.25
C PRO A 122 -3.95 -5.36 0.76
N PHE A 123 -2.83 -5.29 0.02
CA PHE A 123 -2.74 -5.64 -1.39
C PHE A 123 -1.75 -6.78 -1.63
N ILE A 124 -0.90 -7.08 -0.64
CA ILE A 124 0.14 -8.11 -0.71
C ILE A 124 -0.26 -9.32 0.12
N GLY A 125 0.00 -10.51 -0.41
CA GLY A 125 -0.21 -11.78 0.27
C GLY A 125 -1.47 -12.54 -0.17
N LYS A 126 -1.48 -13.84 0.12
CA LYS A 126 -2.52 -14.79 -0.34
C LYS A 126 -3.95 -14.42 0.08
N ASN A 127 -4.08 -13.78 1.24
CA ASN A 127 -5.38 -13.43 1.83
C ASN A 127 -5.78 -11.97 1.59
N ALA A 128 -5.02 -11.20 0.79
CA ALA A 128 -5.29 -9.79 0.58
C ALA A 128 -6.71 -9.55 0.04
N PHE A 129 -7.11 -10.26 -1.00
CA PHE A 129 -8.45 -10.14 -1.58
C PHE A 129 -9.57 -10.51 -0.62
N LYS A 130 -9.36 -11.54 0.21
CA LYS A 130 -10.36 -11.93 1.22
C LYS A 130 -10.57 -10.81 2.24
N VAL A 131 -9.48 -10.24 2.76
CA VAL A 131 -9.55 -9.11 3.70
C VAL A 131 -10.18 -7.87 3.06
N GLN A 132 -9.83 -7.56 1.82
CA GLN A 132 -10.45 -6.45 1.07
C GLN A 132 -11.95 -6.66 0.90
N TYR A 133 -12.38 -7.87 0.57
CA TYR A 133 -13.80 -8.20 0.42
C TYR A 133 -14.54 -8.05 1.75
N GLU A 134 -14.00 -8.57 2.85
CA GLU A 134 -14.57 -8.45 4.19
C GLU A 134 -14.68 -6.97 4.62
N GLN A 135 -13.65 -6.16 4.38
CA GLN A 135 -13.67 -4.72 4.65
C GLN A 135 -14.70 -3.98 3.80
N ALA A 136 -14.83 -4.33 2.51
CA ALA A 136 -15.82 -3.74 1.62
C ALA A 136 -17.26 -4.09 2.05
N LEU A 137 -17.48 -5.32 2.49
CA LEU A 137 -18.78 -5.77 2.99
C LEU A 137 -19.17 -5.00 4.26
N GLN A 138 -18.25 -4.91 5.23
CA GLN A 138 -18.47 -4.16 6.46
C GLN A 138 -18.78 -2.68 6.17
N LYS A 139 -18.00 -2.06 5.28
CA LYS A 139 -18.24 -0.67 4.88
C LYS A 139 -19.61 -0.47 4.22
N LYS A 140 -20.05 -1.43 3.41
CA LYS A 140 -21.38 -1.42 2.80
C LYS A 140 -22.49 -1.45 3.87
N GLU A 141 -22.36 -2.30 4.88
CA GLU A 141 -23.31 -2.40 5.99
C GLU A 141 -23.36 -1.11 6.80
N ASP A 142 -22.20 -0.54 7.13
CA ASP A 142 -22.12 0.73 7.87
C ASP A 142 -22.73 1.90 7.08
N LEU A 143 -22.47 1.98 5.77
CA LEU A 143 -23.09 2.99 4.91
C LEU A 143 -24.60 2.82 4.78
N ASN A 144 -25.11 1.59 4.73
CA ASN A 144 -26.54 1.33 4.72
C ASN A 144 -27.20 1.78 6.04
N ARG A 145 -26.56 1.52 7.18
CA ARG A 145 -27.03 2.01 8.50
C ARG A 145 -27.11 3.52 8.53
N GLN A 146 -26.02 4.20 8.14
CA GLN A 146 -25.99 5.67 8.06
C GLN A 146 -27.07 6.25 7.12
N LYS A 147 -27.32 5.55 5.99
CA LYS A 147 -28.38 5.95 5.05
C LYS A 147 -29.76 5.87 5.67
N ILE A 148 -30.05 4.83 6.45
CA ILE A 148 -31.33 4.67 7.18
C ILE A 148 -31.45 5.79 8.19
N GLU A 149 -30.46 5.99 9.07
CA GLU A 149 -30.47 7.06 10.07
C GLU A 149 -30.65 8.45 9.46
N CYS A 150 -30.02 8.71 8.31
CA CYS A 150 -30.15 9.97 7.60
C CYS A 150 -31.58 10.16 7.05
N LYS A 151 -32.19 9.12 6.50
CA LYS A 151 -33.58 9.15 6.03
C LYS A 151 -34.55 9.41 7.17
N ASP A 152 -34.42 8.74 8.31
CA ASP A 152 -35.25 8.90 9.47
C ASP A 152 -35.19 10.35 10.01
N ARG A 153 -33.96 10.92 10.03
CA ARG A 153 -33.77 12.33 10.42
C ARG A 153 -34.44 13.30 9.43
N MET A 154 -34.33 13.03 8.11
CA MET A 154 -35.00 13.83 7.09
C MET A 154 -36.52 13.80 7.28
N THR A 155 -37.11 12.61 7.44
CA THR A 155 -38.55 12.45 7.67
C THR A 155 -38.99 13.20 8.93
N HIS A 156 -38.22 13.10 10.02
CA HIS A 156 -38.54 13.84 11.25
C HIS A 156 -38.50 15.37 11.05
N MET A 157 -37.52 15.87 10.30
CA MET A 157 -37.45 17.31 9.98
C MET A 157 -38.62 17.77 9.09
N GLU A 158 -39.01 16.97 8.10
CA GLU A 158 -40.16 17.26 7.23
C GLU A 158 -41.45 17.37 8.03
N VAL A 159 -41.71 16.42 8.93
CA VAL A 159 -42.84 16.46 9.84
C VAL A 159 -42.81 17.71 10.72
N THR A 160 -41.64 18.04 11.28
CA THR A 160 -41.47 19.23 12.13
C THR A 160 -41.76 20.52 11.37
N LEU A 161 -41.29 20.63 10.12
CA LEU A 161 -41.56 21.79 9.26
C LEU A 161 -43.06 21.95 8.96
N GLN A 162 -43.75 20.84 8.66
CA GLN A 162 -45.20 20.86 8.45
C GLN A 162 -45.98 21.39 9.66
N TRP A 163 -45.52 21.12 10.89
CA TRP A 163 -46.13 21.65 12.11
C TRP A 163 -45.86 23.15 12.33
N LEU A 164 -44.82 23.70 11.74
CA LEU A 164 -44.47 25.12 11.87
C LEU A 164 -45.17 26.01 10.81
N GLU A 165 -45.75 25.43 9.78
CA GLU A 165 -46.47 26.11 8.71
C GLU A 165 -47.98 26.29 9.02
N TRP A 166 -48.47 25.80 10.19
CA TRP A 166 -49.80 25.99 10.74
C TRP A 166 -49.77 27.03 11.85
#